data_273302ea7979aef4cba577458f0e42ce
#
_entry.id   273302ea7979aef4cba577458f0e42ce
#
_cell.length_a   1.000
_cell.length_b   1.000
_cell.length_c   1.000
_cell.angle_alpha   90.00
_cell.angle_beta   90.00
_cell.angle_gamma   90.00
#
_symmetry.space_group_name_H-M   'P 1'
#
loop_
_entity.id
_entity.type
_entity.pdbx_description
1 polymer ?
#
loop_
_entity_poly.entity_id
_entity_poly.type
_entity_poly.pdbx_seq_one_letter_code
_entity_poly.pdbx_strand_id
1 'polypeptide(L)'
;MCPTGALSDNPDLPMLRFSESACVQCGLCAATCPETAITLEPRIDFAAWETPRRVLKEEEPFACTACGKPFGTRSSIERVQARLAGHWMFSGASGEARARVLTMCEDCRVETVVNEGFDPHDATTRKVRTREDYRDA
;
A
#
# COMPACT_ATOMS: atom_id res chain seq x y z
N MET A 1 9.59 8.72 -4.72
CA MET A 1 10.35 8.09 -5.83
C MET A 1 11.79 8.54 -5.74
N CYS A 2 12.76 7.64 -5.91
CA CYS A 2 14.20 7.99 -5.89
C CYS A 2 14.59 8.73 -7.19
N PRO A 3 15.12 9.97 -7.13
CA PRO A 3 15.40 10.76 -8.33
C PRO A 3 16.53 10.19 -9.18
N THR A 4 17.47 9.45 -8.59
CA THR A 4 18.59 8.81 -9.28
C THR A 4 18.32 7.36 -9.67
N GLY A 5 17.15 6.80 -9.29
CA GLY A 5 16.84 5.38 -9.49
C GLY A 5 17.66 4.42 -8.65
N ALA A 6 18.37 4.91 -7.63
CA ALA A 6 19.09 4.04 -6.70
C ALA A 6 18.17 3.05 -5.97
N LEU A 7 17.00 3.53 -5.53
CA LEU A 7 15.90 2.66 -5.09
C LEU A 7 14.96 2.41 -6.26
N SER A 8 14.68 1.16 -6.52
CA SER A 8 13.79 0.71 -7.60
C SER A 8 12.97 -0.49 -7.16
N ASP A 9 11.79 -0.59 -7.72
CA ASP A 9 10.93 -1.77 -7.68
C ASP A 9 11.36 -2.82 -8.73
N ASN A 10 10.60 -3.89 -8.76
CA ASN A 10 10.63 -4.89 -9.81
C ASN A 10 9.21 -5.01 -10.38
N PRO A 11 9.01 -4.88 -11.70
CA PRO A 11 7.68 -4.94 -12.31
C PRO A 11 7.00 -6.32 -12.17
N ASP A 12 7.79 -7.38 -12.04
CA ASP A 12 7.28 -8.76 -12.03
C ASP A 12 7.03 -9.31 -10.63
N LEU A 13 7.78 -8.81 -9.64
CA LEU A 13 7.71 -9.27 -8.25
C LEU A 13 7.74 -8.08 -7.27
N PRO A 14 7.02 -8.15 -6.17
CA PRO A 14 7.06 -7.10 -5.14
C PRO A 14 8.40 -7.11 -4.40
N MET A 15 9.36 -6.40 -4.96
CA MET A 15 10.74 -6.38 -4.54
C MET A 15 11.28 -4.96 -4.54
N LEU A 16 11.92 -4.55 -3.45
CA LEU A 16 12.65 -3.29 -3.36
C LEU A 16 14.14 -3.57 -3.55
N ARG A 17 14.74 -2.91 -4.52
CA ARG A 17 16.14 -3.05 -4.88
C ARG A 17 16.90 -1.74 -4.69
N PHE A 18 18.19 -1.83 -4.39
CA PHE A 18 19.07 -0.69 -4.15
C PHE A 18 20.39 -0.83 -4.91
N SER A 19 20.85 0.28 -5.49
CA SER A 19 22.17 0.42 -6.11
C SER A 19 22.97 1.45 -5.35
N GLU A 20 24.12 1.03 -4.81
CA GLU A 20 25.06 1.91 -4.09
C GLU A 20 25.62 2.99 -5.01
N SER A 21 26.04 2.63 -6.22
CA SER A 21 26.65 3.54 -7.21
C SER A 21 25.71 4.66 -7.69
N ALA A 22 24.42 4.45 -7.64
CA ALA A 22 23.42 5.44 -8.05
C ALA A 22 22.90 6.33 -6.90
N CYS A 23 23.24 6.00 -5.65
CA CYS A 23 22.75 6.71 -4.47
C CYS A 23 23.57 7.96 -4.19
N VAL A 24 22.94 9.13 -4.24
CA VAL A 24 23.55 10.43 -3.88
C VAL A 24 23.24 10.87 -2.45
N GLN A 25 22.68 9.98 -1.63
CA GLN A 25 22.34 10.21 -0.22
C GLN A 25 21.49 11.49 0.03
N CYS A 26 20.61 11.84 -0.89
CA CYS A 26 19.78 13.05 -0.79
C CYS A 26 18.72 13.01 0.32
N GLY A 27 18.46 11.89 0.95
CA GLY A 27 17.52 11.75 2.06
C GLY A 27 16.03 11.71 1.68
N LEU A 28 15.65 11.92 0.42
CA LEU A 28 14.25 11.98 0.00
C LEU A 28 13.48 10.68 0.31
N CYS A 29 14.11 9.53 0.14
CA CYS A 29 13.47 8.24 0.43
C CYS A 29 13.08 8.10 1.91
N ALA A 30 13.93 8.56 2.82
CA ALA A 30 13.63 8.56 4.26
C ALA A 30 12.56 9.60 4.61
N ALA A 31 12.68 10.81 4.05
CA ALA A 31 11.74 11.91 4.31
C ALA A 31 10.31 11.63 3.79
N THR A 32 10.18 10.88 2.69
CA THR A 32 8.87 10.57 2.08
C THR A 32 8.30 9.23 2.49
N CYS A 33 9.01 8.43 3.29
CA CYS A 33 8.52 7.12 3.72
C CYS A 33 7.41 7.28 4.78
N PRO A 34 6.15 6.91 4.49
CA PRO A 34 5.05 7.07 5.43
C PRO A 34 5.18 6.15 6.66
N GLU A 35 6.02 5.12 6.54
CA GLU A 35 6.23 4.11 7.57
C GLU A 35 7.52 4.37 8.38
N THR A 36 8.29 5.42 8.04
CA THR A 36 9.60 5.70 8.65
C THR A 36 10.55 4.47 8.68
N ALA A 37 10.44 3.62 7.67
CA ALA A 37 11.14 2.34 7.60
C ALA A 37 12.53 2.45 6.94
N ILE A 38 12.92 3.64 6.46
CA ILE A 38 14.17 3.87 5.76
C ILE A 38 15.05 4.76 6.61
N THR A 39 16.23 4.25 6.94
CA THR A 39 17.31 5.01 7.57
C THR A 39 18.50 5.10 6.64
N LEU A 40 19.23 6.20 6.72
CA LEU A 40 20.44 6.42 5.94
C LEU A 40 21.65 6.41 6.87
N GLU A 41 22.69 5.67 6.51
CA GLU A 41 24.00 5.74 7.14
C GLU A 41 24.93 6.55 6.22
N PRO A 42 25.63 7.56 6.74
CA PRO A 42 26.54 8.40 5.95
C PRO A 42 27.86 7.66 5.67
N ARG A 43 27.81 6.68 4.77
CA ARG A 43 28.96 5.88 4.36
C ARG A 43 28.86 5.51 2.89
N ILE A 44 29.98 5.16 2.29
CA ILE A 44 30.07 4.56 0.96
C ILE A 44 30.61 3.13 1.12
N ASP A 45 29.90 2.18 0.54
CA ASP A 45 30.33 0.79 0.46
C ASP A 45 30.96 0.52 -0.90
N PHE A 46 32.28 0.58 -0.96
CA PHE A 46 33.02 0.36 -2.21
C PHE A 46 32.88 -1.07 -2.73
N ALA A 47 32.68 -2.05 -1.86
CA ALA A 47 32.46 -3.43 -2.28
C ALA A 47 31.09 -3.60 -2.97
N ALA A 48 30.09 -2.85 -2.52
CA ALA A 48 28.77 -2.85 -3.13
C ALA A 48 28.67 -1.92 -4.36
N TRP A 49 29.64 -1.05 -4.59
CA TRP A 49 29.64 -0.07 -5.68
C TRP A 49 29.63 -0.73 -7.06
N GLU A 50 30.40 -1.80 -7.23
CA GLU A 50 30.53 -2.53 -8.48
C GLU A 50 29.53 -3.68 -8.61
N THR A 51 28.77 -3.94 -7.56
CA THR A 51 27.81 -5.05 -7.55
C THR A 51 26.48 -4.66 -8.20
N PRO A 52 25.75 -5.64 -8.77
CA PRO A 52 24.37 -5.43 -9.20
C PRO A 52 23.50 -4.93 -8.05
N ARG A 53 22.34 -4.37 -8.39
CA ARG A 53 21.34 -3.93 -7.41
C ARG A 53 21.04 -5.04 -6.41
N ARG A 54 21.26 -4.76 -5.13
CA ARG A 54 20.92 -5.69 -4.04
C ARG A 54 19.44 -5.60 -3.72
N VAL A 55 18.84 -6.73 -3.36
CA VAL A 55 17.49 -6.80 -2.85
C VAL A 55 17.48 -6.36 -1.40
N LEU A 56 16.72 -5.32 -1.08
CA LEU A 56 16.53 -4.86 0.30
C LEU A 56 15.34 -5.56 0.94
N LYS A 57 14.28 -5.77 0.17
CA LYS A 57 13.06 -6.43 0.63
C LYS A 57 12.40 -7.14 -0.54
N GLU A 58 11.91 -8.34 -0.27
CA GLU A 58 11.09 -9.13 -1.17
C GLU A 58 9.89 -9.66 -0.40
N GLU A 59 8.72 -9.65 -1.01
CA GLU A 59 7.50 -10.19 -0.41
C GLU A 59 6.71 -11.04 -1.40
N GLU A 60 5.85 -11.89 -0.87
CA GLU A 60 4.90 -12.64 -1.68
C GLU A 60 3.88 -11.69 -2.34
N PRO A 61 3.65 -11.83 -3.65
CA PRO A 61 2.56 -11.13 -4.30
C PRO A 61 1.21 -11.64 -3.77
N PHE A 62 0.25 -10.73 -3.64
CA PHE A 62 -1.13 -11.09 -3.32
C PHE A 62 -1.88 -11.35 -4.62
N ALA A 63 -2.52 -12.53 -4.72
CA ALA A 63 -3.32 -12.89 -5.87
C ALA A 63 -4.74 -12.31 -5.76
N CYS A 64 -5.23 -11.71 -6.84
CA CYS A 64 -6.59 -11.21 -6.94
C CYS A 64 -7.60 -12.34 -6.67
N THR A 65 -8.56 -12.12 -5.79
CA THR A 65 -9.57 -13.11 -5.42
C THR A 65 -10.57 -13.44 -6.55
N ALA A 66 -10.66 -12.57 -7.57
CA ALA A 66 -11.54 -12.78 -8.71
C ALA A 66 -10.83 -13.45 -9.90
N CYS A 67 -9.66 -12.96 -10.33
CA CYS A 67 -8.99 -13.45 -11.54
C CYS A 67 -7.65 -14.15 -11.30
N GLY A 68 -7.13 -14.14 -10.05
CA GLY A 68 -5.84 -14.75 -9.71
C GLY A 68 -4.61 -13.94 -10.13
N LYS A 69 -4.76 -12.79 -10.84
CA LYS A 69 -3.65 -11.92 -11.22
C LYS A 69 -2.92 -11.43 -9.96
N PRO A 70 -1.59 -11.53 -9.89
CA PRO A 70 -0.85 -10.95 -8.78
C PRO A 70 -0.94 -9.42 -8.79
N PHE A 71 -1.21 -8.82 -7.63
CA PHE A 71 -1.23 -7.37 -7.44
C PHE A 71 -0.86 -7.03 -6.00
N GLY A 72 -0.06 -5.98 -5.80
CA GLY A 72 0.36 -5.58 -4.45
C GLY A 72 1.13 -6.66 -3.68
N THR A 73 1.31 -6.45 -2.39
CA THR A 73 1.95 -7.41 -1.48
C THR A 73 0.95 -7.92 -0.46
N ARG A 74 1.13 -9.16 0.01
CA ARG A 74 0.28 -9.77 1.04
C ARG A 74 0.20 -8.89 2.29
N SER A 75 1.37 -8.46 2.78
CA SER A 75 1.45 -7.62 3.99
C SER A 75 0.72 -6.28 3.85
N SER A 76 0.78 -5.66 2.66
CA SER A 76 0.07 -4.39 2.39
C SER A 76 -1.44 -4.57 2.40
N ILE A 77 -1.95 -5.63 1.76
CA ILE A 77 -3.39 -5.92 1.72
C ILE A 77 -3.92 -6.24 3.11
N GLU A 78 -3.25 -7.13 3.84
CA GLU A 78 -3.62 -7.49 5.22
C GLU A 78 -3.62 -6.26 6.15
N ARG A 79 -2.63 -5.39 6.00
CA ARG A 79 -2.54 -4.15 6.78
C ARG A 79 -3.68 -3.18 6.46
N VAL A 80 -4.03 -3.01 5.18
CA VAL A 80 -5.17 -2.18 4.77
C VAL A 80 -6.47 -2.76 5.34
N GLN A 81 -6.67 -4.07 5.23
CA GLN A 81 -7.83 -4.73 5.82
C GLN A 81 -7.90 -4.53 7.34
N ALA A 82 -6.77 -4.71 8.04
CA ALA A 82 -6.70 -4.51 9.49
C ALA A 82 -7.00 -3.06 9.91
N ARG A 83 -6.51 -2.06 9.17
CA ARG A 83 -6.79 -0.65 9.44
C ARG A 83 -8.25 -0.26 9.18
N LEU A 84 -8.88 -0.91 8.21
CA LEU A 84 -10.26 -0.64 7.83
C LEU A 84 -11.25 -1.50 8.61
N ALA A 85 -10.80 -2.55 9.30
CA ALA A 85 -11.61 -3.34 10.20
C ALA A 85 -12.19 -2.44 11.30
N GLY A 86 -13.52 -2.42 11.41
CA GLY A 86 -14.22 -1.54 12.35
C GLY A 86 -14.42 -0.09 11.90
N HIS A 87 -13.89 0.29 10.74
CA HIS A 87 -14.20 1.61 10.19
C HIS A 87 -15.67 1.65 9.73
N TRP A 88 -16.36 2.75 10.04
CA TRP A 88 -17.81 2.89 9.79
C TRP A 88 -18.23 2.62 8.33
N MET A 89 -17.38 2.90 7.35
CA MET A 89 -17.61 2.60 5.94
C MET A 89 -17.63 1.11 5.62
N PHE A 90 -17.03 0.28 6.47
CA PHE A 90 -16.94 -1.18 6.32
C PHE A 90 -17.89 -1.91 7.27
N SER A 91 -18.86 -1.19 7.85
CA SER A 91 -19.92 -1.75 8.68
C SER A 91 -21.23 -1.86 7.91
N GLY A 92 -22.12 -2.75 8.37
CA GLY A 92 -23.43 -2.99 7.74
C GLY A 92 -23.36 -3.91 6.51
N ALA A 93 -24.50 -4.07 5.84
CA ALA A 93 -24.66 -5.01 4.73
C ALA A 93 -23.73 -4.74 3.53
N SER A 94 -23.46 -3.48 3.24
CA SER A 94 -22.53 -3.08 2.18
C SER A 94 -21.04 -3.16 2.61
N GLY A 95 -20.77 -3.35 3.89
CA GLY A 95 -19.39 -3.41 4.42
C GLY A 95 -18.61 -4.61 3.91
N GLU A 96 -19.24 -5.77 3.82
CA GLU A 96 -18.62 -6.99 3.29
C GLU A 96 -18.28 -6.86 1.81
N ALA A 97 -19.16 -6.27 1.01
CA ALA A 97 -18.91 -6.01 -0.41
C ALA A 97 -17.71 -5.06 -0.59
N ARG A 98 -17.61 -4.00 0.23
CA ARG A 98 -16.45 -3.09 0.23
C ARG A 98 -15.16 -3.79 0.66
N ALA A 99 -15.22 -4.65 1.67
CA ALA A 99 -14.05 -5.42 2.11
C ALA A 99 -13.57 -6.38 1.01
N ARG A 100 -14.49 -6.99 0.27
CA ARG A 100 -14.17 -7.88 -0.84
C ARG A 100 -13.39 -7.19 -1.96
N VAL A 101 -13.78 -5.96 -2.35
CA VAL A 101 -13.07 -5.24 -3.43
C VAL A 101 -11.64 -4.84 -3.05
N LEU A 102 -11.28 -4.81 -1.77
CA LEU A 102 -9.89 -4.58 -1.34
C LEU A 102 -8.95 -5.71 -1.75
N THR A 103 -9.47 -6.91 -1.97
CA THR A 103 -8.70 -8.10 -2.37
C THR A 103 -8.72 -8.37 -3.87
N MET A 104 -9.20 -7.42 -4.67
CA MET A 104 -9.28 -7.50 -6.12
C MET A 104 -8.26 -6.55 -6.77
N CYS A 105 -7.72 -6.96 -7.93
CA CYS A 105 -6.91 -6.07 -8.76
C CYS A 105 -7.76 -4.92 -9.32
N GLU A 106 -7.10 -3.90 -9.88
CA GLU A 106 -7.75 -2.70 -10.39
C GLU A 106 -8.88 -3.03 -11.40
N ASP A 107 -8.63 -3.94 -12.35
CA ASP A 107 -9.60 -4.31 -13.39
C ASP A 107 -10.83 -4.96 -12.79
N CYS A 108 -10.64 -6.02 -12.00
CA CYS A 108 -11.74 -6.74 -11.36
C CYS A 108 -12.52 -5.88 -10.37
N ARG A 109 -11.86 -4.93 -9.71
CA ARG A 109 -12.52 -3.99 -8.80
C ARG A 109 -13.49 -3.09 -9.54
N VAL A 110 -13.05 -2.49 -10.65
CA VAL A 110 -13.91 -1.64 -11.50
C VAL A 110 -15.07 -2.45 -12.05
N GLU A 111 -14.80 -3.63 -12.61
CA GLU A 111 -15.82 -4.50 -13.18
C GLU A 111 -16.86 -4.94 -12.14
N THR A 112 -16.44 -5.29 -10.94
CA THR A 112 -17.34 -5.67 -9.84
C THR A 112 -18.25 -4.49 -9.43
N VAL A 113 -17.66 -3.30 -9.28
CA VAL A 113 -18.45 -2.10 -8.89
C VAL A 113 -19.48 -1.76 -9.94
N VAL A 114 -19.13 -1.86 -11.23
CA VAL A 114 -20.05 -1.53 -12.34
C VAL A 114 -21.14 -2.59 -12.51
N ASN A 115 -20.77 -3.87 -12.51
CA ASN A 115 -21.70 -4.97 -12.81
C ASN A 115 -22.64 -5.29 -11.64
N GLU A 116 -22.17 -5.18 -10.41
CA GLU A 116 -23.01 -5.44 -9.23
C GLU A 116 -23.81 -4.21 -8.79
N GLY A 117 -23.64 -3.05 -9.45
CA GLY A 117 -24.32 -1.81 -9.07
C GLY A 117 -23.97 -1.34 -7.66
N PHE A 118 -22.81 -1.80 -7.17
CA PHE A 118 -22.31 -1.48 -5.86
C PHE A 118 -21.89 -0.01 -5.79
N ASP A 119 -22.57 0.78 -4.95
CA ASP A 119 -22.14 2.16 -4.68
C ASP A 119 -21.05 2.14 -3.60
N PRO A 120 -19.78 2.46 -3.94
CA PRO A 120 -18.70 2.53 -2.97
C PRO A 120 -18.92 3.63 -1.91
N HIS A 121 -19.84 4.56 -2.17
CA HIS A 121 -20.19 5.66 -1.27
C HIS A 121 -21.47 5.41 -0.45
N ASP A 122 -22.23 4.37 -0.76
CA ASP A 122 -23.41 3.96 0.02
C ASP A 122 -23.00 3.35 1.36
N ALA A 123 -22.61 4.21 2.26
CA ALA A 123 -22.28 3.85 3.63
C ALA A 123 -23.44 4.23 4.56
N THR A 124 -23.58 3.50 5.66
CA THR A 124 -24.46 3.91 6.76
C THR A 124 -24.16 5.37 7.09
N THR A 125 -25.20 6.20 7.06
CA THR A 125 -25.09 7.64 7.33
C THR A 125 -24.37 7.85 8.65
N ARG A 126 -23.20 8.49 8.59
CA ARG A 126 -22.44 8.87 9.79
C ARG A 126 -23.35 9.75 10.64
N LYS A 127 -23.53 9.38 11.91
CA LYS A 127 -24.22 10.26 12.86
C LYS A 127 -23.52 11.63 12.82
N VAL A 128 -24.28 12.66 12.43
CA VAL A 128 -23.77 14.03 12.44
C VAL A 128 -23.46 14.38 13.91
N ARG A 129 -22.21 14.66 14.20
CA ARG A 129 -21.81 15.12 15.52
C ARG A 129 -22.34 16.53 15.74
N THR A 130 -23.11 16.69 16.79
CA THR A 130 -23.60 17.99 17.24
C THR A 130 -22.58 18.67 18.14
N ARG A 131 -22.76 19.95 18.43
CA ARG A 131 -21.89 20.70 19.35
C ARG A 131 -21.84 20.08 20.76
N GLU A 132 -22.89 19.38 21.15
CA GLU A 132 -23.00 18.68 22.44
C GLU A 132 -22.09 17.47 22.51
N ASP A 133 -21.96 16.71 21.41
CA ASP A 133 -21.08 15.53 21.32
C ASP A 133 -19.57 15.89 21.49
N TYR A 134 -19.19 17.18 21.41
CA TYR A 134 -17.83 17.64 21.62
C TYR A 134 -17.59 18.23 23.02
N ARG A 135 -18.64 18.37 23.84
CA ARG A 135 -18.50 18.93 25.20
C ARG A 135 -18.18 17.86 26.24
N ASP A 136 -18.49 16.58 25.94
CA ASP A 136 -18.36 15.46 26.83
C ASP A 136 -17.17 14.56 26.48
N ALA A 137 -16.20 15.05 25.64
CA ALA A 137 -15.01 14.34 25.19
C ALA A 137 -13.74 14.84 25.86
#